data_caa9c20ce3a58693eab75083661d0a00
#
_entry.id   caa9c20ce3a58693eab75083661d0a00
#
_cell.length_a   1.000
_cell.length_b   1.000
_cell.length_c   1.000
_cell.angle_alpha   90.00
_cell.angle_beta   90.00
_cell.angle_gamma   90.00
#
_symmetry.space_group_name_H-M   'P 1'
#
loop_
_entity.id
_entity.type
_entity.pdbx_description
1 polymer ?
#
loop_
_entity_poly.entity_id
_entity_poly.type
_entity_poly.pdbx_seq_one_letter_code
_entity_poly.pdbx_strand_id
1 'polypeptide(L)'
;MARTNKDFNNKKSELLEKIWKILITNGYENTTLSYIIEKLNISKGAFYHYFSSKEECADAAIEMYVKRWVKEITEQDAKELKSDERFKQIILIGIQIASSNSEQNEKINSSSNAVFHQKLIVSIIKQCVPIYTEIISQGVKEGIFNVSYPIETAEMILTLSNFYFDMDLFKWNKETMFSRVIAFEELLTRILGMKNNTFSFISKLFRGELE
;
A
#
# COMPACT_ATOMS: atom_id res chain seq x y z
N MET A 1 -26.72 21.16 10.32
CA MET A 1 -25.88 20.67 9.19
C MET A 1 -24.69 19.78 9.61
N ALA A 2 -23.90 20.11 10.64
CA ALA A 2 -22.73 19.29 11.03
C ALA A 2 -23.06 17.86 11.50
N ARG A 3 -24.16 17.65 12.21
CA ARG A 3 -24.58 16.33 12.73
C ARG A 3 -24.97 15.38 11.59
N THR A 4 -25.70 15.85 10.59
CA THR A 4 -26.15 15.08 9.42
C THR A 4 -24.97 14.62 8.55
N ASN A 5 -23.92 15.45 8.43
CA ASN A 5 -22.73 15.12 7.65
C ASN A 5 -21.84 14.06 8.34
N LYS A 6 -21.76 14.10 9.68
CA LYS A 6 -21.05 13.09 10.49
C LYS A 6 -21.73 11.72 10.40
N ASP A 7 -23.06 11.70 10.48
CA ASP A 7 -23.85 10.45 10.38
C ASP A 7 -23.74 9.85 8.97
N PHE A 8 -23.74 10.67 7.91
CA PHE A 8 -23.50 10.23 6.54
C PHE A 8 -22.11 9.60 6.38
N ASN A 9 -21.06 10.26 6.85
CA ASN A 9 -19.69 9.78 6.74
C ASN A 9 -19.47 8.48 7.53
N ASN A 10 -20.04 8.37 8.73
CA ASN A 10 -19.97 7.15 9.52
C ASN A 10 -20.66 5.99 8.79
N LYS A 11 -21.85 6.23 8.24
CA LYS A 11 -22.58 5.21 7.49
C LYS A 11 -21.84 4.79 6.22
N LYS A 12 -21.27 5.77 5.49
CA LYS A 12 -20.45 5.49 4.31
C LYS A 12 -19.26 4.60 4.67
N SER A 13 -18.56 4.89 5.78
CA SER A 13 -17.42 4.06 6.25
C SER A 13 -17.84 2.62 6.60
N GLU A 14 -18.97 2.43 7.28
CA GLU A 14 -19.50 1.09 7.56
C GLU A 14 -19.81 0.30 6.29
N LEU A 15 -20.36 0.97 5.28
CA LEU A 15 -20.65 0.35 3.98
C LEU A 15 -19.36 -0.02 3.26
N LEU A 16 -18.36 0.84 3.27
CA LEU A 16 -17.06 0.60 2.64
C LEU A 16 -16.33 -0.60 3.26
N GLU A 17 -16.42 -0.79 4.59
CA GLU A 17 -15.86 -1.97 5.24
C GLU A 17 -16.51 -3.27 4.79
N LYS A 18 -17.83 -3.26 4.64
CA LYS A 18 -18.57 -4.42 4.14
C LYS A 18 -18.24 -4.67 2.66
N ILE A 19 -18.18 -3.61 1.85
CA ILE A 19 -17.83 -3.69 0.42
C ILE A 19 -16.44 -4.29 0.27
N TRP A 20 -15.45 -3.80 1.04
CA TRP A 20 -14.10 -4.37 1.05
C TRP A 20 -14.12 -5.88 1.27
N LYS A 21 -14.78 -6.33 2.35
CA LYS A 21 -14.89 -7.77 2.66
C LYS A 21 -15.58 -8.58 1.56
N ILE A 22 -16.65 -8.05 0.97
CA ILE A 22 -17.35 -8.70 -0.15
C ILE A 22 -16.41 -8.87 -1.34
N LEU A 23 -15.68 -7.82 -1.71
CA LEU A 23 -14.83 -7.81 -2.90
C LEU A 23 -13.63 -8.75 -2.75
N ILE A 24 -12.93 -8.73 -1.61
CA ILE A 24 -11.78 -9.62 -1.42
C ILE A 24 -12.18 -11.10 -1.27
N THR A 25 -13.38 -11.38 -0.74
CA THR A 25 -13.84 -12.77 -0.51
C THR A 25 -14.43 -13.39 -1.77
N ASN A 26 -15.26 -12.66 -2.50
CA ASN A 26 -15.97 -13.18 -3.66
C ASN A 26 -15.22 -12.93 -4.99
N GLY A 27 -14.23 -12.07 -4.98
CA GLY A 27 -13.51 -11.56 -6.15
C GLY A 27 -14.22 -10.37 -6.80
N TYR A 28 -13.45 -9.33 -7.14
CA TYR A 28 -13.99 -8.12 -7.76
C TYR A 28 -14.65 -8.43 -9.11
N GLU A 29 -13.97 -9.22 -9.95
CA GLU A 29 -14.45 -9.59 -11.28
C GLU A 29 -15.76 -10.40 -11.21
N ASN A 30 -15.89 -11.27 -10.22
CA ASN A 30 -17.05 -12.13 -10.02
C ASN A 30 -18.22 -11.43 -9.32
N THR A 31 -18.00 -10.24 -8.76
CA THR A 31 -19.00 -9.52 -7.96
C THR A 31 -19.78 -8.54 -8.83
N THR A 32 -21.12 -8.71 -8.88
CA THR A 32 -22.01 -7.74 -9.54
C THR A 32 -22.45 -6.65 -8.58
N LEU A 33 -22.90 -5.51 -9.12
CA LEU A 33 -23.49 -4.44 -8.31
C LEU A 33 -24.73 -4.91 -7.54
N SER A 34 -25.56 -5.71 -8.17
CA SER A 34 -26.76 -6.27 -7.52
C SER A 34 -26.40 -7.16 -6.33
N TYR A 35 -25.34 -7.95 -6.45
CA TYR A 35 -24.84 -8.78 -5.36
C TYR A 35 -24.32 -7.93 -4.19
N ILE A 36 -23.60 -6.83 -4.47
CA ILE A 36 -23.15 -5.90 -3.41
C ILE A 36 -24.35 -5.33 -2.67
N ILE A 37 -25.35 -4.81 -3.38
CA ILE A 37 -26.57 -4.20 -2.81
C ILE A 37 -27.31 -5.21 -1.91
N GLU A 38 -27.48 -6.43 -2.39
CA GLU A 38 -28.09 -7.54 -1.63
C GLU A 38 -27.31 -7.83 -0.34
N LYS A 39 -25.99 -8.02 -0.44
CA LYS A 39 -25.15 -8.33 0.72
C LYS A 39 -25.04 -7.19 1.73
N LEU A 40 -25.16 -5.94 1.28
CA LEU A 40 -25.24 -4.79 2.16
C LEU A 40 -26.59 -4.66 2.86
N ASN A 41 -27.61 -5.39 2.39
CA ASN A 41 -29.00 -5.31 2.85
C ASN A 41 -29.55 -3.88 2.84
N ILE A 42 -29.38 -3.18 1.71
CA ILE A 42 -29.88 -1.82 1.49
C ILE A 42 -30.66 -1.76 0.19
N SER A 43 -31.53 -0.73 0.05
CA SER A 43 -32.22 -0.51 -1.22
C SER A 43 -31.26 0.01 -2.29
N LYS A 44 -31.63 -0.21 -3.57
CA LYS A 44 -30.88 0.33 -4.72
C LYS A 44 -30.75 1.87 -4.64
N GLY A 45 -31.81 2.56 -4.24
CA GLY A 45 -31.77 4.02 -4.03
C GLY A 45 -30.81 4.43 -2.92
N ALA A 46 -30.77 3.66 -1.79
CA ALA A 46 -29.82 3.92 -0.72
C ALA A 46 -28.36 3.71 -1.17
N PHE A 47 -28.10 2.70 -2.02
CA PHE A 47 -26.76 2.52 -2.59
C PHE A 47 -26.35 3.73 -3.43
N TYR A 48 -27.19 4.16 -4.36
CA TYR A 48 -26.90 5.29 -5.24
C TYR A 48 -26.82 6.64 -4.53
N HIS A 49 -27.29 6.72 -3.29
CA HIS A 49 -27.03 7.90 -2.44
C HIS A 49 -25.55 8.02 -2.02
N TYR A 50 -24.80 6.89 -1.97
CA TYR A 50 -23.39 6.86 -1.55
C TYR A 50 -22.42 6.64 -2.71
N PHE A 51 -22.78 5.86 -3.72
CA PHE A 51 -21.90 5.42 -4.81
C PHE A 51 -22.67 5.38 -6.14
N SER A 52 -22.08 5.88 -7.22
CA SER A 52 -22.68 5.89 -8.56
C SER A 52 -22.51 4.54 -9.29
N SER A 53 -21.52 3.72 -8.91
CA SER A 53 -21.19 2.46 -9.60
C SER A 53 -20.48 1.46 -8.69
N LYS A 54 -20.34 0.22 -9.18
CA LYS A 54 -19.47 -0.80 -8.56
C LYS A 54 -18.02 -0.32 -8.49
N GLU A 55 -17.57 0.31 -9.54
CA GLU A 55 -16.19 0.80 -9.63
C GLU A 55 -15.92 1.88 -8.59
N GLU A 56 -16.79 2.89 -8.48
CA GLU A 56 -16.64 3.95 -7.48
C GLU A 56 -16.64 3.40 -6.06
N CYS A 57 -17.53 2.48 -5.73
CA CYS A 57 -17.56 1.91 -4.38
C CYS A 57 -16.33 1.05 -4.09
N ALA A 58 -15.77 0.37 -5.08
CA ALA A 58 -14.54 -0.39 -4.94
C ALA A 58 -13.32 0.54 -4.75
N ASP A 59 -13.21 1.59 -5.55
CA ASP A 59 -12.15 2.60 -5.43
C ASP A 59 -12.19 3.28 -4.05
N ALA A 60 -13.39 3.65 -3.58
CA ALA A 60 -13.57 4.24 -2.26
C ALA A 60 -13.23 3.26 -1.12
N ALA A 61 -13.52 1.96 -1.27
CA ALA A 61 -13.16 0.94 -0.28
C ALA A 61 -11.63 0.75 -0.24
N ILE A 62 -10.97 0.70 -1.40
CA ILE A 62 -9.51 0.64 -1.50
C ILE A 62 -8.87 1.88 -0.85
N GLU A 63 -9.36 3.07 -1.20
CA GLU A 63 -8.84 4.32 -0.64
C GLU A 63 -8.95 4.36 0.89
N MET A 64 -10.08 3.94 1.43
CA MET A 64 -10.29 3.86 2.88
C MET A 64 -9.31 2.88 3.53
N TYR A 65 -9.10 1.72 2.91
CA TYR A 65 -8.21 0.67 3.43
C TYR A 65 -6.74 1.14 3.43
N VAL A 66 -6.28 1.72 2.32
CA VAL A 66 -4.92 2.25 2.21
C VAL A 66 -4.70 3.43 3.15
N LYS A 67 -5.69 4.32 3.34
CA LYS A 67 -5.60 5.41 4.32
C LYS A 67 -5.34 4.92 5.75
N ARG A 68 -5.82 3.74 6.13
CA ARG A 68 -5.51 3.17 7.45
C ARG A 68 -4.04 2.77 7.55
N TRP A 69 -3.48 2.16 6.52
CA TRP A 69 -2.05 1.84 6.48
C TRP A 69 -1.18 3.09 6.53
N VAL A 70 -1.53 4.08 5.72
CA VAL A 70 -0.82 5.37 5.69
C VAL A 70 -0.88 6.05 7.06
N LYS A 71 -2.03 6.00 7.72
CA LYS A 71 -2.19 6.52 9.09
C LYS A 71 -1.28 5.78 10.07
N GLU A 72 -1.27 4.45 10.04
CA GLU A 72 -0.41 3.62 10.89
C GLU A 72 1.08 3.90 10.66
N ILE A 73 1.50 4.04 9.39
CA ILE A 73 2.84 4.45 9.02
C ILE A 73 3.16 5.83 9.58
N THR A 74 2.26 6.79 9.43
CA THR A 74 2.47 8.18 9.84
C THR A 74 2.53 8.33 11.37
N GLU A 75 1.74 7.53 12.10
CA GLU A 75 1.73 7.52 13.57
C GLU A 75 3.01 6.93 14.16
N GLN A 76 3.69 6.05 13.44
CA GLN A 76 4.95 5.42 13.83
C GLN A 76 6.19 6.10 13.22
N ASP A 77 6.00 7.13 12.37
CA ASP A 77 7.09 7.84 11.69
C ASP A 77 7.87 8.71 12.70
N ALA A 78 9.06 8.27 13.02
CA ALA A 78 9.97 8.96 13.96
C ALA A 78 10.72 10.10 13.23
N LYS A 79 10.07 11.25 13.11
CA LYS A 79 10.56 12.42 12.36
C LYS A 79 11.84 13.04 12.92
N GLU A 80 12.22 12.71 14.14
CA GLU A 80 13.46 13.11 14.81
C GLU A 80 14.69 12.31 14.34
N LEU A 81 14.49 11.17 13.69
CA LEU A 81 15.59 10.36 13.17
C LEU A 81 16.22 11.01 11.93
N LYS A 82 17.49 10.65 11.68
CA LYS A 82 18.12 10.94 10.41
C LYS A 82 17.40 10.24 9.26
N SER A 83 17.48 10.81 8.09
CA SER A 83 16.69 10.36 6.93
C SER A 83 16.93 8.91 6.52
N ASP A 84 18.14 8.38 6.64
CA ASP A 84 18.47 6.99 6.33
C ASP A 84 17.86 6.01 7.36
N GLU A 85 17.91 6.34 8.64
CA GLU A 85 17.27 5.56 9.70
C GLU A 85 15.74 5.65 9.62
N ARG A 86 15.20 6.84 9.36
CA ARG A 86 13.77 7.07 9.14
C ARG A 86 13.26 6.29 7.92
N PHE A 87 14.02 6.28 6.83
CA PHE A 87 13.68 5.53 5.62
C PHE A 87 13.66 4.02 5.90
N LYS A 88 14.66 3.51 6.63
CA LYS A 88 14.69 2.12 7.11
C LYS A 88 13.45 1.78 7.95
N GLN A 89 13.11 2.63 8.91
CA GLN A 89 11.95 2.43 9.78
C GLN A 89 10.64 2.32 8.98
N ILE A 90 10.41 3.23 8.03
CA ILE A 90 9.20 3.22 7.20
C ILE A 90 9.10 1.94 6.35
N ILE A 91 10.20 1.44 5.82
CA ILE A 91 10.23 0.15 5.12
C ILE A 91 9.82 -0.99 6.06
N LEU A 92 10.40 -1.04 7.28
CA LEU A 92 10.08 -2.08 8.26
C LEU A 92 8.61 -2.06 8.68
N ILE A 93 8.04 -0.87 8.92
CA ILE A 93 6.62 -0.70 9.23
C ILE A 93 5.76 -1.20 8.06
N GLY A 94 6.10 -0.85 6.82
CA GLY A 94 5.39 -1.33 5.62
C GLY A 94 5.40 -2.85 5.48
N ILE A 95 6.55 -3.49 5.73
CA ILE A 95 6.69 -4.97 5.73
C ILE A 95 5.84 -5.58 6.86
N GLN A 96 5.86 -5.00 8.05
CA GLN A 96 5.05 -5.48 9.18
C GLN A 96 3.55 -5.40 8.89
N ILE A 97 3.07 -4.29 8.34
CA ILE A 97 1.67 -4.11 7.94
C ILE A 97 1.29 -5.16 6.89
N ALA A 98 2.13 -5.38 5.87
CA ALA A 98 1.89 -6.39 4.85
C ALA A 98 1.82 -7.81 5.43
N SER A 99 2.72 -8.16 6.34
CA SER A 99 2.76 -9.47 7.00
C SER A 99 1.55 -9.72 7.90
N SER A 100 1.11 -8.70 8.64
CA SER A 100 -0.07 -8.78 9.52
C SER A 100 -1.39 -8.99 8.76
N ASN A 101 -1.40 -8.68 7.46
CA ASN A 101 -2.57 -8.82 6.58
C ASN A 101 -2.44 -9.99 5.58
N SER A 102 -1.59 -10.97 5.85
CA SER A 102 -1.24 -12.04 4.89
C SER A 102 -2.44 -12.80 4.33
N GLU A 103 -3.45 -13.16 5.14
CA GLU A 103 -4.68 -13.83 4.68
C GLU A 103 -5.50 -12.96 3.70
N GLN A 104 -5.56 -11.65 3.95
CA GLN A 104 -6.26 -10.73 3.04
C GLN A 104 -5.47 -10.54 1.75
N ASN A 105 -4.15 -10.46 1.84
CA ASN A 105 -3.26 -10.33 0.68
C ASN A 105 -3.38 -11.55 -0.24
N GLU A 106 -3.46 -12.77 0.30
CA GLU A 106 -3.67 -13.99 -0.48
C GLU A 106 -4.99 -13.93 -1.27
N LYS A 107 -6.06 -13.46 -0.65
CA LYS A 107 -7.35 -13.27 -1.34
C LYS A 107 -7.28 -12.18 -2.41
N ILE A 108 -6.60 -11.08 -2.13
CA ILE A 108 -6.41 -9.97 -3.08
C ILE A 108 -5.61 -10.43 -4.30
N ASN A 109 -4.60 -11.26 -4.11
CA ASN A 109 -3.72 -11.77 -5.18
C ASN A 109 -4.37 -12.87 -6.03
N SER A 110 -5.59 -13.29 -5.70
CA SER A 110 -6.31 -14.27 -6.51
C SER A 110 -6.64 -13.73 -7.91
N SER A 111 -6.74 -14.62 -8.90
CA SER A 111 -7.06 -14.26 -10.29
C SER A 111 -8.41 -13.52 -10.45
N SER A 112 -9.35 -13.77 -9.54
CA SER A 112 -10.66 -13.08 -9.50
C SER A 112 -10.58 -11.65 -8.95
N ASN A 113 -9.40 -11.19 -8.56
CA ASN A 113 -9.13 -9.87 -8.01
C ASN A 113 -8.02 -9.10 -8.77
N ALA A 114 -7.65 -9.51 -9.98
CA ALA A 114 -6.52 -8.92 -10.70
C ALA A 114 -6.66 -7.39 -10.90
N VAL A 115 -7.83 -6.92 -11.34
CA VAL A 115 -8.11 -5.48 -11.49
C VAL A 115 -8.14 -4.78 -10.13
N PHE A 116 -8.72 -5.42 -9.12
CA PHE A 116 -8.77 -4.87 -7.76
C PHE A 116 -7.38 -4.74 -7.15
N HIS A 117 -6.53 -5.74 -7.34
CA HIS A 117 -5.14 -5.73 -6.91
C HIS A 117 -4.33 -4.61 -7.59
N GLN A 118 -4.48 -4.44 -8.91
CA GLN A 118 -3.85 -3.33 -9.62
C GLN A 118 -4.28 -1.96 -9.07
N LYS A 119 -5.59 -1.76 -8.83
CA LYS A 119 -6.12 -0.53 -8.23
C LYS A 119 -5.55 -0.30 -6.81
N LEU A 120 -5.40 -1.37 -6.01
CA LEU A 120 -4.82 -1.30 -4.68
C LEU A 120 -3.36 -0.84 -4.74
N ILE A 121 -2.52 -1.44 -5.59
CA ILE A 121 -1.11 -1.03 -5.77
C ILE A 121 -1.03 0.45 -6.16
N VAL A 122 -1.83 0.90 -7.12
CA VAL A 122 -1.87 2.31 -7.54
C VAL A 122 -2.26 3.23 -6.38
N SER A 123 -3.23 2.82 -5.55
CA SER A 123 -3.65 3.59 -4.39
C SER A 123 -2.55 3.67 -3.32
N ILE A 124 -1.85 2.56 -3.05
CA ILE A 124 -0.71 2.51 -2.12
C ILE A 124 0.37 3.48 -2.59
N ILE A 125 0.78 3.41 -3.85
CA ILE A 125 1.82 4.28 -4.40
C ILE A 125 1.41 5.75 -4.20
N LYS A 126 0.23 6.14 -4.69
CA LYS A 126 -0.24 7.53 -4.62
C LYS A 126 -0.31 8.08 -3.19
N GLN A 127 -0.70 7.26 -2.22
CA GLN A 127 -0.87 7.71 -0.84
C GLN A 127 0.44 7.67 -0.03
N CYS A 128 1.40 6.81 -0.39
CA CYS A 128 2.71 6.73 0.28
C CYS A 128 3.75 7.68 -0.31
N VAL A 129 3.63 8.11 -1.58
CA VAL A 129 4.58 9.03 -2.24
C VAL A 129 4.87 10.28 -1.39
N PRO A 130 3.89 10.97 -0.78
CA PRO A 130 4.21 12.15 0.04
C PRO A 130 5.14 11.86 1.21
N ILE A 131 4.98 10.70 1.89
CA ILE A 131 5.82 10.30 3.03
C ILE A 131 7.26 10.05 2.56
N TYR A 132 7.43 9.24 1.52
CA TYR A 132 8.75 8.93 0.96
C TYR A 132 9.44 10.19 0.41
N THR A 133 8.69 11.07 -0.26
CA THR A 133 9.20 12.36 -0.76
C THR A 133 9.72 13.25 0.37
N GLU A 134 8.99 13.32 1.49
CA GLU A 134 9.43 14.08 2.67
C GLU A 134 10.76 13.56 3.21
N ILE A 135 10.89 12.23 3.37
CA ILE A 135 12.11 11.59 3.88
C ILE A 135 13.28 11.78 2.91
N ILE A 136 13.06 11.60 1.60
CA ILE A 136 14.10 11.81 0.58
C ILE A 136 14.54 13.26 0.57
N SER A 137 13.61 14.21 0.65
CA SER A 137 13.93 15.64 0.71
C SER A 137 14.69 16.02 1.98
N GLN A 138 14.37 15.38 3.11
CA GLN A 138 15.14 15.51 4.36
C GLN A 138 16.57 15.02 4.13
N GLY A 139 16.76 13.85 3.53
CA GLY A 139 18.08 13.28 3.29
C GLY A 139 18.94 14.10 2.35
N VAL A 140 18.34 14.76 1.37
CA VAL A 140 19.06 15.73 0.51
C VAL A 140 19.53 16.93 1.33
N LYS A 141 18.70 17.47 2.21
CA LYS A 141 19.07 18.59 3.10
C LYS A 141 20.15 18.21 4.10
N GLU A 142 20.14 16.97 4.58
CA GLU A 142 21.13 16.42 5.51
C GLU A 142 22.45 16.05 4.80
N GLY A 143 22.49 16.03 3.46
CA GLY A 143 23.63 15.56 2.67
C GLY A 143 23.86 14.05 2.74
N ILE A 144 22.86 13.29 3.21
CA ILE A 144 22.88 11.81 3.27
C ILE A 144 22.48 11.22 1.91
N PHE A 145 21.44 11.81 1.26
CA PHE A 145 20.98 11.43 -0.07
C PHE A 145 21.45 12.45 -1.12
N ASN A 146 21.69 11.94 -2.32
CA ASN A 146 22.01 12.78 -3.48
C ASN A 146 20.98 12.53 -4.59
N VAL A 147 19.82 13.19 -4.47
CA VAL A 147 18.65 13.01 -5.33
C VAL A 147 18.20 14.36 -5.87
N SER A 148 18.08 14.48 -7.19
CA SER A 148 17.60 15.70 -7.87
C SER A 148 16.08 15.78 -7.97
N TYR A 149 15.39 14.65 -7.97
CA TYR A 149 13.94 14.50 -8.19
C TYR A 149 13.31 13.66 -7.09
N PRO A 150 13.06 14.22 -5.87
CA PRO A 150 12.59 13.44 -4.72
C PRO A 150 11.21 12.78 -4.93
N ILE A 151 10.28 13.44 -5.63
CA ILE A 151 8.92 12.90 -5.89
C ILE A 151 9.03 11.70 -6.82
N GLU A 152 9.66 11.87 -7.97
CA GLU A 152 9.81 10.82 -8.98
C GLU A 152 10.63 9.64 -8.45
N THR A 153 11.62 9.93 -7.61
CA THR A 153 12.40 8.89 -6.93
C THR A 153 11.52 8.08 -5.96
N ALA A 154 10.66 8.74 -5.19
CA ALA A 154 9.68 8.09 -4.32
C ALA A 154 8.70 7.22 -5.13
N GLU A 155 8.18 7.74 -6.24
CA GLU A 155 7.29 7.02 -7.15
C GLU A 155 7.95 5.76 -7.72
N MET A 156 9.20 5.86 -8.19
CA MET A 156 9.96 4.73 -8.73
C MET A 156 10.22 3.67 -7.65
N ILE A 157 10.66 4.06 -6.46
CA ILE A 157 10.93 3.13 -5.35
C ILE A 157 9.64 2.39 -4.98
N LEU A 158 8.54 3.11 -4.78
CA LEU A 158 7.25 2.52 -4.42
C LEU A 158 6.69 1.62 -5.53
N THR A 159 6.85 2.00 -6.79
CA THR A 159 6.42 1.18 -7.92
C THR A 159 7.22 -0.12 -7.98
N LEU A 160 8.54 -0.05 -7.87
CA LEU A 160 9.39 -1.24 -7.88
C LEU A 160 9.12 -2.15 -6.68
N SER A 161 8.98 -1.59 -5.47
CA SER A 161 8.74 -2.40 -4.27
C SER A 161 7.37 -3.07 -4.24
N ASN A 162 6.33 -2.46 -4.80
CA ASN A 162 4.98 -3.00 -4.79
C ASN A 162 4.64 -3.85 -6.02
N PHE A 163 5.27 -3.59 -7.18
CA PHE A 163 4.95 -4.29 -8.41
C PHE A 163 5.98 -5.37 -8.74
N TYR A 164 7.30 -5.09 -8.67
CA TYR A 164 8.34 -6.04 -9.05
C TYR A 164 8.42 -7.24 -8.11
N PHE A 165 8.13 -7.05 -6.81
CA PHE A 165 8.12 -8.14 -5.82
C PHE A 165 6.81 -8.93 -5.77
N ASP A 166 5.86 -8.64 -6.63
CA ASP A 166 4.63 -9.41 -6.74
C ASP A 166 4.92 -10.82 -7.28
N MET A 167 5.00 -11.76 -6.35
CA MET A 167 5.31 -13.16 -6.67
C MET A 167 4.23 -13.82 -7.51
N ASP A 168 2.96 -13.43 -7.31
CA ASP A 168 1.83 -14.02 -8.02
C ASP A 168 1.74 -13.50 -9.45
N LEU A 169 2.04 -12.23 -9.67
CA LEU A 169 2.06 -11.63 -11.00
C LEU A 169 3.19 -12.22 -11.87
N PHE A 170 4.41 -12.25 -11.34
CA PHE A 170 5.60 -12.68 -12.08
C PHE A 170 5.91 -14.17 -11.95
N LYS A 171 5.18 -14.89 -11.09
CA LYS A 171 5.44 -16.32 -10.78
C LYS A 171 6.87 -16.58 -10.30
N TRP A 172 7.42 -15.64 -9.51
CA TRP A 172 8.73 -15.81 -8.89
C TRP A 172 8.71 -16.95 -7.88
N ASN A 173 9.77 -17.75 -7.85
CA ASN A 173 9.97 -18.72 -6.79
C ASN A 173 10.81 -18.13 -5.64
N LYS A 174 10.76 -18.76 -4.47
CA LYS A 174 11.48 -18.29 -3.27
C LYS A 174 13.00 -18.24 -3.47
N GLU A 175 13.56 -19.18 -4.25
CA GLU A 175 15.01 -19.26 -4.49
C GLU A 175 15.53 -18.04 -5.26
N THR A 176 14.79 -17.62 -6.28
CA THR A 176 15.16 -16.45 -7.09
C THR A 176 14.76 -15.12 -6.44
N MET A 177 13.87 -15.14 -5.44
CA MET A 177 13.45 -13.92 -4.75
C MET A 177 14.60 -13.29 -3.96
N PHE A 178 15.45 -14.09 -3.33
CA PHE A 178 16.56 -13.57 -2.55
C PHE A 178 17.55 -12.72 -3.37
N SER A 179 17.91 -13.17 -4.57
CA SER A 179 18.78 -12.39 -5.47
C SER A 179 18.14 -11.07 -5.91
N ARG A 180 16.80 -11.03 -6.04
CA ARG A 180 16.04 -9.81 -6.36
C ARG A 180 16.04 -8.82 -5.20
N VAL A 181 15.92 -9.33 -3.98
CA VAL A 181 16.02 -8.49 -2.78
C VAL A 181 17.38 -7.81 -2.70
N ILE A 182 18.47 -8.58 -2.90
CA ILE A 182 19.83 -8.02 -2.91
C ILE A 182 19.99 -6.98 -4.04
N ALA A 183 19.50 -7.28 -5.24
CA ALA A 183 19.56 -6.34 -6.36
C ALA A 183 18.76 -5.05 -6.07
N PHE A 184 17.64 -5.16 -5.37
CA PHE A 184 16.84 -4.01 -4.97
C PHE A 184 17.53 -3.17 -3.89
N GLU A 185 18.21 -3.78 -2.91
CA GLU A 185 19.04 -3.06 -1.93
C GLU A 185 20.13 -2.25 -2.60
N GLU A 186 20.80 -2.85 -3.59
CA GLU A 186 21.82 -2.17 -4.38
C GLU A 186 21.22 -1.01 -5.20
N LEU A 187 20.06 -1.24 -5.80
CA LEU A 187 19.33 -0.21 -6.53
C LEU A 187 18.92 0.95 -5.62
N LEU A 188 18.37 0.68 -4.43
CA LEU A 188 18.01 1.71 -3.45
C LEU A 188 19.23 2.55 -3.07
N THR A 189 20.37 1.92 -2.82
CA THR A 189 21.62 2.62 -2.50
C THR A 189 22.04 3.56 -3.63
N ARG A 190 21.94 3.11 -4.87
CA ARG A 190 22.31 3.91 -6.06
C ARG A 190 21.31 5.02 -6.35
N ILE A 191 20.01 4.75 -6.30
CA ILE A 191 18.97 5.74 -6.63
C ILE A 191 18.92 6.87 -5.61
N LEU A 192 19.27 6.58 -4.34
CA LEU A 192 19.38 7.58 -3.28
C LEU A 192 20.78 8.25 -3.25
N GLY A 193 21.71 7.84 -4.11
CA GLY A 193 23.06 8.39 -4.20
C GLY A 193 23.90 8.15 -2.95
N MET A 194 23.66 7.06 -2.24
CA MET A 194 24.38 6.71 -1.00
C MET A 194 25.71 6.00 -1.31
N LYS A 195 26.69 6.18 -0.44
CA LYS A 195 28.00 5.54 -0.56
C LYS A 195 28.04 4.14 0.04
N ASN A 196 27.22 3.88 1.05
CA ASN A 196 27.21 2.63 1.81
C ASN A 196 25.88 1.90 1.58
N ASN A 197 25.92 0.56 1.63
CA ASN A 197 24.69 -0.27 1.56
C ASN A 197 23.99 -0.26 2.92
N THR A 198 23.19 0.77 3.17
CA THR A 198 22.39 0.93 4.38
C THR A 198 21.17 0.00 4.39
N PHE A 199 20.77 -0.52 3.22
CA PHE A 199 19.53 -1.29 3.04
C PHE A 199 19.70 -2.79 3.17
N SER A 200 20.91 -3.30 3.50
CA SER A 200 21.19 -4.74 3.69
C SER A 200 20.33 -5.42 4.78
N PHE A 201 19.60 -4.65 5.57
CA PHE A 201 18.62 -5.17 6.53
C PHE A 201 17.44 -5.88 5.86
N ILE A 202 17.08 -5.52 4.61
CA ILE A 202 15.95 -6.11 3.90
C ILE A 202 16.26 -7.59 3.60
N SER A 203 17.45 -7.88 3.06
CA SER A 203 17.87 -9.26 2.80
C SER A 203 18.06 -10.07 4.07
N LYS A 204 18.54 -9.45 5.16
CA LYS A 204 18.64 -10.09 6.48
C LYS A 204 17.26 -10.44 7.04
N LEU A 205 16.29 -9.53 6.93
CA LEU A 205 14.90 -9.79 7.31
C LEU A 205 14.31 -10.95 6.50
N PHE A 206 14.57 -10.97 5.20
CA PHE A 206 14.10 -12.03 4.31
C PHE A 206 14.69 -13.41 4.67
N ARG A 207 15.89 -13.46 5.27
CA ARG A 207 16.51 -14.70 5.80
C ARG A 207 16.03 -15.08 7.20
N GLY A 208 15.28 -14.22 7.88
CA GLY A 208 14.93 -14.40 9.29
C GLY A 208 16.13 -14.15 10.24
N GLU A 209 17.09 -13.34 9.82
CA GLU A 209 18.31 -12.99 10.59
C GLU A 209 18.11 -11.72 11.45
N LEU A 210 16.96 -11.05 11.31
CA LEU A 210 16.54 -9.92 12.13
C LEU A 210 15.30 -10.34 12.91
N GLU A 211 15.37 -10.32 14.24
CA GLU A 211 14.22 -10.40 15.15
C GLU A 211 13.50 -9.05 15.26
#